data_98705afb892494f5aa8f4f3f0c182f49
#
_entry.id   98705afb892494f5aa8f4f3f0c182f49
#
_cell.length_a   1.000
_cell.length_b   1.000
_cell.length_c   1.000
_cell.angle_alpha   90.00
_cell.angle_beta   90.00
_cell.angle_gamma   90.00
#
_symmetry.space_group_name_H-M   'P 1'
#
loop_
_entity.id
_entity.type
_entity.pdbx_description
1 polymer ?
#
loop_
_entity_poly.entity_id
_entity_poly.type
_entity_poly.pdbx_seq_one_letter_code
_entity_poly.pdbx_strand_id
1 'polypeptide(L)'
;TINALLACAKAEGLTIFENAAKEPHIVDLANFLNSMGADIMGAGTDVIKVKGVSQLHGTEYSVIPDQIEAGTFMVAAAATCGDITLKNVIPKHLEPITAKLRKIGVYVEVEDDTDNVRVVGRPHYEGTDIKTSPHPGFPTDMQPQMTTLLAMSNGTSMVTESIFDTRFKYVDELRRMGADITVDSRVAVVRGVDHLTGAPVKASDLRAGAALIIAGLAAQGTTEIEAIHHIERGYENMEKKLRELGAEIVKRYYPDDEKR
;
A
#
# COMPACT_ATOMS: atom_id res chain seq x y z
N THR A 1 14.67 -8.86 6.04
CA THR A 1 15.85 -8.39 5.30
C THR A 1 16.37 -7.06 5.85
N ILE A 2 15.55 -5.99 5.97
CA ILE A 2 15.99 -4.64 6.41
C ILE A 2 16.77 -4.69 7.73
N ASN A 3 16.17 -5.19 8.81
CA ASN A 3 16.79 -5.23 10.13
C ASN A 3 18.10 -6.03 10.14
N ALA A 4 18.14 -7.11 9.33
CA ALA A 4 19.35 -7.90 9.20
C ALA A 4 20.45 -7.15 8.44
N LEU A 5 20.14 -6.42 7.37
CA LEU A 5 21.10 -5.56 6.66
C LEU A 5 21.68 -4.49 7.58
N LEU A 6 20.83 -3.81 8.36
CA LEU A 6 21.26 -2.79 9.33
C LEU A 6 22.22 -3.39 10.39
N ALA A 7 21.89 -4.57 10.93
CA ALA A 7 22.70 -5.24 11.92
C ALA A 7 24.06 -5.69 11.36
N CYS A 8 24.10 -6.16 10.11
CA CYS A 8 25.29 -6.71 9.48
C CYS A 8 26.21 -5.66 8.84
N ALA A 9 25.74 -4.42 8.62
CA ALA A 9 26.54 -3.36 8.02
C ALA A 9 27.87 -3.11 8.74
N LYS A 10 27.93 -3.36 10.06
CA LYS A 10 29.12 -3.23 10.90
C LYS A 10 29.57 -4.55 11.55
N ALA A 11 28.95 -5.68 11.21
CA ALA A 11 29.35 -6.98 11.73
C ALA A 11 30.70 -7.42 11.11
N GLU A 12 31.61 -7.95 11.91
CA GLU A 12 32.89 -8.40 11.41
C GLU A 12 32.75 -9.57 10.43
N GLY A 13 33.44 -9.49 9.30
CA GLY A 13 33.44 -10.55 8.27
C GLY A 13 32.43 -10.35 7.16
N LEU A 14 32.10 -11.45 6.48
CA LEU A 14 31.14 -11.50 5.37
C LEU A 14 29.86 -12.21 5.80
N THR A 15 28.73 -11.53 5.65
CA THR A 15 27.40 -12.10 5.83
C THR A 15 26.73 -12.28 4.48
N ILE A 16 26.12 -13.43 4.25
CA ILE A 16 25.37 -13.74 3.01
C ILE A 16 23.92 -14.02 3.41
N PHE A 17 22.98 -13.27 2.80
CA PHE A 17 21.55 -13.49 2.91
C PHE A 17 21.10 -14.24 1.66
N GLU A 18 20.49 -15.41 1.84
CA GLU A 18 19.80 -16.16 0.79
C GLU A 18 18.29 -15.98 0.95
N ASN A 19 17.56 -16.05 -0.15
CA ASN A 19 16.13 -15.77 -0.18
C ASN A 19 15.78 -14.39 0.39
N ALA A 20 16.59 -13.39 0.05
CA ALA A 20 16.40 -12.02 0.48
C ALA A 20 15.17 -11.37 -0.16
N ALA A 21 14.56 -10.43 0.54
CA ALA A 21 13.51 -9.58 0.00
C ALA A 21 14.09 -8.67 -1.11
N LYS A 22 13.29 -8.43 -2.17
CA LYS A 22 13.74 -7.76 -3.42
C LYS A 22 13.05 -6.42 -3.64
N GLU A 23 12.17 -6.03 -2.75
CA GLU A 23 11.37 -4.81 -2.87
C GLU A 23 12.26 -3.57 -3.05
N PRO A 24 11.79 -2.55 -3.78
CA PRO A 24 12.57 -1.34 -4.06
C PRO A 24 13.18 -0.68 -2.85
N HIS A 25 12.48 -0.67 -1.71
CA HIS A 25 12.99 -0.10 -0.47
C HIS A 25 14.18 -0.89 0.15
N ILE A 26 14.36 -2.16 -0.22
CA ILE A 26 15.57 -2.93 0.16
C ILE A 26 16.77 -2.44 -0.63
N VAL A 27 16.59 -2.20 -1.93
CA VAL A 27 17.63 -1.63 -2.80
C VAL A 27 17.99 -0.23 -2.34
N ASP A 28 16.99 0.59 -2.03
CA ASP A 28 17.17 1.96 -1.56
C ASP A 28 17.96 2.00 -0.25
N LEU A 29 17.61 1.14 0.73
CA LEU A 29 18.38 1.01 1.98
C LEU A 29 19.82 0.60 1.73
N ALA A 30 20.06 -0.37 0.85
CA ALA A 30 21.41 -0.81 0.52
C ALA A 30 22.23 0.33 -0.12
N ASN A 31 21.62 1.09 -1.03
CA ASN A 31 22.25 2.25 -1.66
C ASN A 31 22.55 3.34 -0.61
N PHE A 32 21.62 3.62 0.29
CA PHE A 32 21.81 4.56 1.39
C PHE A 32 22.99 4.13 2.28
N LEU A 33 23.03 2.88 2.73
CA LEU A 33 24.12 2.38 3.56
C LEU A 33 25.46 2.40 2.80
N ASN A 34 25.46 2.05 1.51
CA ASN A 34 26.68 2.12 0.69
C ASN A 34 27.17 3.56 0.51
N SER A 35 26.27 4.55 0.40
CA SER A 35 26.64 5.96 0.38
C SER A 35 27.24 6.44 1.71
N MET A 36 27.00 5.72 2.81
CA MET A 36 27.62 5.93 4.12
C MET A 36 28.95 5.15 4.29
N GLY A 37 29.38 4.40 3.26
CA GLY A 37 30.62 3.61 3.29
C GLY A 37 30.44 2.14 3.66
N ALA A 38 29.21 1.59 3.65
CA ALA A 38 28.97 0.16 3.76
C ALA A 38 29.43 -0.58 2.48
N ASP A 39 29.57 -1.89 2.57
CA ASP A 39 29.90 -2.78 1.45
C ASP A 39 28.79 -3.83 1.30
N ILE A 40 27.71 -3.44 0.59
CA ILE A 40 26.53 -4.26 0.35
C ILE A 40 26.36 -4.46 -1.15
N MET A 41 26.29 -5.72 -1.57
CA MET A 41 26.12 -6.14 -2.97
C MET A 41 24.92 -7.07 -3.13
N GLY A 42 24.28 -7.05 -4.31
CA GLY A 42 23.20 -7.96 -4.68
C GLY A 42 21.82 -7.55 -4.17
N ALA A 43 21.64 -6.35 -3.60
CA ALA A 43 20.30 -5.84 -3.25
C ALA A 43 19.37 -5.83 -4.49
N GLY A 44 18.12 -6.28 -4.31
CA GLY A 44 17.18 -6.49 -5.41
C GLY A 44 17.25 -7.88 -6.05
N THR A 45 18.16 -8.74 -5.59
CA THR A 45 18.25 -10.15 -5.98
C THR A 45 17.95 -11.09 -4.81
N ASP A 46 17.93 -12.38 -5.04
CA ASP A 46 17.71 -13.41 -4.00
C ASP A 46 18.85 -13.48 -3.00
N VAL A 47 20.05 -13.01 -3.39
CA VAL A 47 21.26 -13.15 -2.59
C VAL A 47 21.87 -11.77 -2.37
N ILE A 48 21.96 -11.37 -1.09
CA ILE A 48 22.62 -10.13 -0.68
C ILE A 48 23.87 -10.48 0.12
N LYS A 49 24.99 -9.84 -0.21
CA LYS A 49 26.27 -10.01 0.47
C LYS A 49 26.60 -8.70 1.18
N VAL A 50 26.94 -8.78 2.46
CA VAL A 50 27.33 -7.65 3.29
C VAL A 50 28.70 -7.95 3.87
N LYS A 51 29.70 -7.17 3.48
CA LYS A 51 31.00 -7.18 4.14
C LYS A 51 31.01 -6.07 5.19
N GLY A 52 31.05 -6.45 6.45
CA GLY A 52 30.99 -5.48 7.54
C GLY A 52 32.17 -4.51 7.53
N VAL A 53 31.88 -3.25 7.84
CA VAL A 53 32.87 -2.18 7.90
C VAL A 53 33.02 -1.65 9.33
N SER A 54 34.20 -1.17 9.66
CA SER A 54 34.48 -0.65 11.02
C SER A 54 33.74 0.65 11.32
N GLN A 55 33.49 1.49 10.29
CA GLN A 55 32.90 2.81 10.44
C GLN A 55 31.99 3.12 9.26
N LEU A 56 30.89 3.82 9.54
CA LEU A 56 30.04 4.49 8.57
C LEU A 56 30.17 6.00 8.79
N HIS A 57 30.01 6.78 7.72
CA HIS A 57 30.02 8.24 7.78
C HIS A 57 28.64 8.82 7.43
N GLY A 58 28.42 10.10 7.72
CA GLY A 58 27.23 10.81 7.31
C GLY A 58 27.18 11.03 5.79
N THR A 59 25.98 11.10 5.24
CA THR A 59 25.74 11.37 3.83
C THR A 59 24.44 12.17 3.65
N GLU A 60 24.30 12.86 2.51
CA GLU A 60 23.04 13.38 2.02
C GLU A 60 22.44 12.33 1.09
N TYR A 61 21.17 12.02 1.30
CA TYR A 61 20.48 10.98 0.55
C TYR A 61 18.99 11.32 0.38
N SER A 62 18.46 11.16 -0.81
CA SER A 62 17.03 11.26 -1.07
C SER A 62 16.41 9.87 -1.12
N VAL A 63 15.49 9.61 -0.20
CA VAL A 63 14.74 8.35 -0.15
C VAL A 63 13.79 8.26 -1.34
N ILE A 64 13.63 7.07 -1.90
CA ILE A 64 12.68 6.86 -3.01
C ILE A 64 11.23 7.10 -2.56
N PRO A 65 10.34 7.50 -3.49
CA PRO A 65 8.91 7.64 -3.21
C PRO A 65 8.28 6.33 -2.73
N ASP A 66 7.31 6.43 -1.81
CA ASP A 66 6.57 5.26 -1.31
C ASP A 66 5.57 4.77 -2.36
N GLN A 67 5.85 3.58 -2.93
CA GLN A 67 4.98 2.93 -3.90
C GLN A 67 3.62 2.54 -3.32
N ILE A 68 3.54 2.28 -2.02
CA ILE A 68 2.28 1.86 -1.38
C ILE A 68 1.40 3.09 -1.10
N GLU A 69 1.97 4.20 -0.69
CA GLU A 69 1.23 5.46 -0.60
C GLU A 69 0.70 5.87 -1.98
N ALA A 70 1.56 5.87 -3.00
CA ALA A 70 1.16 6.16 -4.38
C ALA A 70 0.03 5.23 -4.86
N GLY A 71 0.19 3.91 -4.69
CA GLY A 71 -0.82 2.93 -5.04
C GLY A 71 -2.14 3.12 -4.28
N THR A 72 -2.08 3.53 -3.01
CA THR A 72 -3.28 3.84 -2.20
C THR A 72 -4.06 5.02 -2.78
N PHE A 73 -3.39 6.10 -3.20
CA PHE A 73 -4.05 7.22 -3.87
C PHE A 73 -4.57 6.85 -5.26
N MET A 74 -3.89 5.96 -6.01
CA MET A 74 -4.41 5.42 -7.28
C MET A 74 -5.74 4.68 -7.06
N VAL A 75 -5.82 3.84 -6.03
CA VAL A 75 -7.05 3.10 -5.69
C VAL A 75 -8.14 4.05 -5.17
N ALA A 76 -7.77 5.07 -4.38
CA ALA A 76 -8.71 6.08 -3.92
C ALA A 76 -9.36 6.84 -5.10
N ALA A 77 -8.56 7.28 -6.07
CA ALA A 77 -9.08 7.93 -7.28
C ALA A 77 -10.01 7.00 -8.08
N ALA A 78 -9.63 5.72 -8.23
CA ALA A 78 -10.48 4.74 -8.88
C ALA A 78 -11.82 4.59 -8.16
N ALA A 79 -11.81 4.41 -6.83
CA ALA A 79 -12.99 4.16 -6.01
C ALA A 79 -13.97 5.34 -5.95
N THR A 80 -13.47 6.57 -6.12
CA THR A 80 -14.26 7.81 -6.02
C THR A 80 -14.55 8.47 -7.38
N CYS A 81 -14.26 7.80 -8.49
CA CYS A 81 -14.36 8.37 -9.85
C CYS A 81 -13.53 9.66 -10.01
N GLY A 82 -12.44 9.79 -9.27
CA GLY A 82 -11.56 10.95 -9.28
C GLY A 82 -10.60 10.96 -10.46
N ASP A 83 -9.99 12.12 -10.72
CA ASP A 83 -8.93 12.32 -11.72
C ASP A 83 -7.75 12.98 -11.02
N ILE A 84 -6.67 12.23 -10.82
CA ILE A 84 -5.48 12.71 -10.13
C ILE A 84 -4.20 12.41 -10.91
N THR A 85 -3.20 13.25 -10.72
CA THR A 85 -1.83 12.99 -11.19
C THR A 85 -0.90 12.88 -9.98
N LEU A 86 -0.29 11.69 -9.84
CA LEU A 86 0.77 11.46 -8.87
C LEU A 86 2.09 11.94 -9.49
N LYS A 87 2.79 12.81 -8.78
CA LYS A 87 4.08 13.38 -9.20
C LYS A 87 5.23 12.80 -8.39
N ASN A 88 6.41 12.79 -8.98
CA ASN A 88 7.63 12.28 -8.34
C ASN A 88 7.46 10.84 -7.85
N VAL A 89 6.85 9.98 -8.64
CA VAL A 89 6.75 8.55 -8.39
C VAL A 89 7.73 7.80 -9.30
N ILE A 90 8.00 6.54 -9.01
CA ILE A 90 8.77 5.68 -9.90
C ILE A 90 7.78 4.70 -10.55
N PRO A 91 7.35 4.94 -11.82
CA PRO A 91 6.28 4.16 -12.46
C PRO A 91 6.56 2.66 -12.48
N LYS A 92 7.82 2.27 -12.63
CA LYS A 92 8.26 0.87 -12.60
C LYS A 92 7.94 0.18 -11.25
N HIS A 93 7.98 0.91 -10.14
CA HIS A 93 7.62 0.36 -8.83
C HIS A 93 6.10 0.15 -8.68
N LEU A 94 5.30 0.86 -9.47
CA LEU A 94 3.84 0.79 -9.49
C LEU A 94 3.28 -0.22 -10.49
N GLU A 95 4.13 -0.87 -11.29
CA GLU A 95 3.71 -1.73 -12.41
C GLU A 95 2.72 -2.84 -12.00
N PRO A 96 2.91 -3.61 -10.90
CA PRO A 96 1.96 -4.63 -10.49
C PRO A 96 0.57 -4.05 -10.13
N ILE A 97 0.54 -2.86 -9.53
CA ILE A 97 -0.68 -2.15 -9.15
C ILE A 97 -1.37 -1.60 -10.41
N THR A 98 -0.62 -0.90 -11.26
CA THR A 98 -1.08 -0.34 -12.53
C THR A 98 -1.67 -1.41 -13.44
N ALA A 99 -1.01 -2.56 -13.57
CA ALA A 99 -1.49 -3.66 -14.38
C ALA A 99 -2.86 -4.18 -13.90
N LYS A 100 -3.08 -4.29 -12.59
CA LYS A 100 -4.36 -4.71 -12.03
C LYS A 100 -5.44 -3.65 -12.16
N LEU A 101 -5.12 -2.38 -11.96
CA LEU A 101 -6.06 -1.28 -12.16
C LEU A 101 -6.50 -1.18 -13.63
N ARG A 102 -5.57 -1.25 -14.57
CA ARG A 102 -5.88 -1.26 -16.01
C ARG A 102 -6.74 -2.47 -16.38
N LYS A 103 -6.45 -3.64 -15.81
CA LYS A 103 -7.22 -4.88 -16.08
C LYS A 103 -8.69 -4.78 -15.71
N ILE A 104 -9.03 -4.07 -14.64
CA ILE A 104 -10.42 -3.84 -14.23
C ILE A 104 -11.09 -2.66 -14.96
N GLY A 105 -10.35 -1.92 -15.78
CA GLY A 105 -10.87 -0.81 -16.58
C GLY A 105 -10.57 0.59 -16.05
N VAL A 106 -9.72 0.73 -15.02
CA VAL A 106 -9.24 2.05 -14.59
C VAL A 106 -8.29 2.61 -15.66
N TYR A 107 -8.49 3.88 -16.02
CA TYR A 107 -7.53 4.58 -16.88
C TYR A 107 -6.31 4.95 -16.05
N VAL A 108 -5.15 4.44 -16.47
CA VAL A 108 -3.85 4.78 -15.87
C VAL A 108 -2.87 5.11 -16.99
N GLU A 109 -2.38 6.34 -16.99
CA GLU A 109 -1.41 6.85 -17.94
C GLU A 109 -0.08 7.11 -17.22
N VAL A 110 0.99 6.61 -17.76
CA VAL A 110 2.35 6.98 -17.38
C VAL A 110 2.79 8.03 -18.38
N GLU A 111 3.05 9.24 -17.93
CA GLU A 111 3.50 10.32 -18.81
C GLU A 111 4.94 10.04 -19.27
N ASP A 112 5.15 10.10 -20.58
CA ASP A 112 6.48 9.91 -21.17
C ASP A 112 7.46 10.98 -20.64
N ASP A 113 8.70 10.56 -20.39
CA ASP A 113 9.80 11.41 -19.91
C ASP A 113 9.54 12.14 -18.57
N THR A 114 8.55 11.70 -17.80
CA THR A 114 8.26 12.24 -16.46
C THR A 114 8.12 11.12 -15.43
N ASP A 115 8.27 11.51 -14.16
CA ASP A 115 7.97 10.64 -13.02
C ASP A 115 6.51 10.82 -12.56
N ASN A 116 5.58 10.97 -13.51
CA ASN A 116 4.17 11.21 -13.24
C ASN A 116 3.30 10.03 -13.69
N VAL A 117 2.25 9.77 -12.91
CA VAL A 117 1.22 8.77 -13.25
C VAL A 117 -0.15 9.41 -13.04
N ARG A 118 -0.94 9.52 -14.12
CA ARG A 118 -2.33 9.98 -14.05
C ARG A 118 -3.27 8.80 -13.92
N VAL A 119 -4.24 8.92 -13.03
CA VAL A 119 -5.29 7.92 -12.79
C VAL A 119 -6.64 8.58 -12.88
N VAL A 120 -7.52 8.00 -13.72
CA VAL A 120 -8.90 8.49 -13.87
C VAL A 120 -9.87 7.36 -13.51
N GLY A 121 -10.64 7.61 -12.47
CA GLY A 121 -11.70 6.71 -12.01
C GLY A 121 -12.93 6.72 -12.90
N ARG A 122 -13.71 5.63 -12.82
CA ARG A 122 -14.98 5.43 -13.57
C ARG A 122 -16.03 4.84 -12.63
N PRO A 123 -17.32 5.00 -12.96
CA PRO A 123 -18.41 4.50 -12.10
C PRO A 123 -18.45 2.97 -11.95
N HIS A 124 -17.95 2.23 -12.92
CA HIS A 124 -18.07 0.76 -12.95
C HIS A 124 -16.76 0.11 -13.37
N TYR A 125 -16.42 -0.97 -12.68
CA TYR A 125 -15.26 -1.80 -12.94
C TYR A 125 -15.67 -3.27 -13.01
N GLU A 126 -14.89 -4.06 -13.74
CA GLU A 126 -15.01 -5.51 -13.74
C GLU A 126 -14.20 -6.13 -12.61
N GLY A 127 -14.70 -7.24 -12.07
CA GLY A 127 -13.95 -8.00 -11.07
C GLY A 127 -12.66 -8.59 -11.65
N THR A 128 -11.67 -8.85 -10.78
CA THR A 128 -10.45 -9.56 -11.16
C THR A 128 -9.84 -10.27 -9.97
N ASP A 129 -9.15 -11.39 -10.24
CA ASP A 129 -8.42 -12.09 -9.19
C ASP A 129 -7.10 -11.38 -8.86
N ILE A 130 -6.84 -11.30 -7.55
CA ILE A 130 -5.58 -10.80 -6.99
C ILE A 130 -4.89 -11.94 -6.25
N LYS A 131 -3.61 -12.10 -6.49
CA LYS A 131 -2.74 -12.97 -5.68
C LYS A 131 -1.53 -12.17 -5.24
N THR A 132 -1.34 -12.02 -3.94
CA THR A 132 -0.13 -11.37 -3.42
C THR A 132 1.08 -12.27 -3.66
N SER A 133 2.22 -11.67 -3.93
CA SER A 133 3.48 -12.38 -4.16
C SER A 133 4.66 -11.47 -3.80
N PRO A 134 5.82 -12.04 -3.44
CA PRO A 134 7.04 -11.24 -3.31
C PRO A 134 7.33 -10.43 -4.57
N HIS A 135 8.02 -9.30 -4.40
CA HIS A 135 8.39 -8.44 -5.53
C HIS A 135 9.12 -9.23 -6.64
N PRO A 136 8.78 -9.02 -7.92
CA PRO A 136 7.92 -7.97 -8.51
C PRO A 136 6.43 -8.35 -8.63
N GLY A 137 5.92 -9.27 -7.81
CA GLY A 137 4.50 -9.61 -7.79
C GLY A 137 3.63 -8.54 -7.13
N PHE A 138 2.30 -8.80 -7.05
CA PHE A 138 1.36 -7.86 -6.43
C PHE A 138 1.64 -7.76 -4.91
N PRO A 139 1.91 -6.54 -4.40
CA PRO A 139 2.34 -6.37 -3.02
C PRO A 139 1.20 -6.63 -2.03
N THR A 140 1.49 -7.39 -0.96
CA THR A 140 0.54 -7.66 0.12
C THR A 140 0.03 -6.37 0.78
N ASP A 141 0.82 -5.30 0.78
CA ASP A 141 0.45 -4.00 1.35
C ASP A 141 -0.58 -3.22 0.53
N MET A 142 -0.89 -3.66 -0.70
CA MET A 142 -1.96 -3.14 -1.54
C MET A 142 -3.20 -4.05 -1.56
N GLN A 143 -3.13 -5.21 -0.93
CA GLN A 143 -4.21 -6.18 -0.91
C GLN A 143 -5.50 -5.62 -0.27
N PRO A 144 -5.48 -4.94 0.92
CA PRO A 144 -6.70 -4.38 1.51
C PRO A 144 -7.34 -3.29 0.64
N GLN A 145 -6.56 -2.37 0.08
CA GLN A 145 -7.05 -1.28 -0.77
C GLN A 145 -7.72 -1.84 -2.04
N MET A 146 -7.07 -2.80 -2.71
CA MET A 146 -7.66 -3.44 -3.88
C MET A 146 -8.91 -4.24 -3.55
N THR A 147 -8.96 -4.94 -2.41
CA THR A 147 -10.15 -5.65 -1.97
C THR A 147 -11.33 -4.69 -1.79
N THR A 148 -11.09 -3.50 -1.25
CA THR A 148 -12.11 -2.44 -1.13
C THR A 148 -12.65 -2.02 -2.49
N LEU A 149 -11.79 -1.80 -3.48
CA LEU A 149 -12.23 -1.45 -4.84
C LEU A 149 -13.01 -2.59 -5.50
N LEU A 150 -12.54 -3.84 -5.33
CA LEU A 150 -13.22 -5.02 -5.87
C LEU A 150 -14.57 -5.28 -5.20
N ALA A 151 -14.77 -4.85 -3.94
CA ALA A 151 -16.06 -4.94 -3.27
C ALA A 151 -17.16 -4.07 -3.92
N MET A 152 -16.77 -3.09 -4.74
CA MET A 152 -17.67 -2.22 -5.51
C MET A 152 -17.58 -2.48 -7.03
N SER A 153 -16.93 -3.57 -7.47
CA SER A 153 -16.78 -3.94 -8.88
C SER A 153 -17.88 -4.94 -9.28
N ASN A 154 -18.17 -5.01 -10.58
CA ASN A 154 -19.11 -6.01 -11.10
C ASN A 154 -18.56 -7.44 -10.96
N GLY A 155 -19.43 -8.38 -10.61
CA GLY A 155 -19.10 -9.81 -10.58
C GLY A 155 -18.37 -10.26 -9.31
N THR A 156 -17.59 -11.31 -9.44
CA THR A 156 -16.90 -11.95 -8.31
C THR A 156 -15.39 -11.94 -8.55
N SER A 157 -14.66 -11.59 -7.52
CA SER A 157 -13.19 -11.58 -7.51
C SER A 157 -12.67 -12.51 -6.42
N MET A 158 -11.52 -13.13 -6.67
CA MET A 158 -10.81 -13.93 -5.68
C MET A 158 -9.51 -13.22 -5.27
N VAL A 159 -9.36 -12.98 -3.97
CA VAL A 159 -8.15 -12.37 -3.40
C VAL A 159 -7.42 -13.41 -2.57
N THR A 160 -6.25 -13.82 -3.05
CA THR A 160 -5.39 -14.82 -2.38
C THR A 160 -4.21 -14.13 -1.74
N GLU A 161 -4.05 -14.31 -0.43
CA GLU A 161 -2.92 -13.81 0.35
C GLU A 161 -1.86 -14.89 0.51
N SER A 162 -0.67 -14.66 -0.06
CA SER A 162 0.42 -15.64 -0.03
C SER A 162 1.54 -15.30 0.96
N ILE A 163 1.52 -14.10 1.55
CA ILE A 163 2.59 -13.60 2.40
C ILE A 163 2.24 -13.72 3.89
N PHE A 164 1.02 -13.31 4.30
CA PHE A 164 0.59 -13.30 5.69
C PHE A 164 -0.57 -14.25 5.95
N ASP A 165 -0.56 -14.91 7.11
CA ASP A 165 -1.62 -15.87 7.49
C ASP A 165 -2.94 -15.20 7.91
N THR A 166 -2.87 -13.95 8.41
CA THR A 166 -4.04 -13.29 9.04
C THR A 166 -4.25 -11.87 8.49
N ARG A 167 -4.18 -11.71 7.16
CA ARG A 167 -4.25 -10.38 6.53
C ARG A 167 -5.68 -9.82 6.43
N PHE A 168 -6.72 -10.64 6.50
CA PHE A 168 -8.11 -10.27 6.21
C PHE A 168 -8.90 -9.69 7.40
N LYS A 169 -8.26 -9.26 8.48
CA LYS A 169 -8.96 -8.70 9.67
C LYS A 169 -9.84 -7.49 9.35
N TYR A 170 -9.49 -6.69 8.35
CA TYR A 170 -10.26 -5.53 7.91
C TYR A 170 -11.57 -5.89 7.23
N VAL A 171 -11.75 -7.12 6.78
CA VAL A 171 -12.95 -7.57 6.06
C VAL A 171 -14.20 -7.44 6.92
N ASP A 172 -14.11 -7.68 8.22
CA ASP A 172 -15.27 -7.55 9.11
C ASP A 172 -15.76 -6.09 9.18
N GLU A 173 -14.84 -5.13 9.09
CA GLU A 173 -15.19 -3.72 9.02
C GLU A 173 -15.80 -3.34 7.65
N LEU A 174 -15.30 -3.88 6.55
CA LEU A 174 -15.94 -3.70 5.23
C LEU A 174 -17.34 -4.33 5.17
N ARG A 175 -17.55 -5.48 5.81
CA ARG A 175 -18.88 -6.09 5.93
C ARG A 175 -19.86 -5.20 6.68
N ARG A 176 -19.42 -4.48 7.73
CA ARG A 176 -20.24 -3.48 8.42
C ARG A 176 -20.69 -2.35 7.49
N MET A 177 -19.88 -2.06 6.47
CA MET A 177 -20.19 -1.09 5.41
C MET A 177 -21.01 -1.69 4.26
N GLY A 178 -21.42 -2.97 4.36
CA GLY A 178 -22.27 -3.64 3.37
C GLY A 178 -21.52 -4.45 2.31
N ALA A 179 -20.21 -4.63 2.41
CA ALA A 179 -19.47 -5.47 1.46
C ALA A 179 -19.81 -6.95 1.59
N ASP A 180 -19.99 -7.64 0.45
CA ASP A 180 -20.19 -9.10 0.38
C ASP A 180 -18.84 -9.82 0.16
N ILE A 181 -18.18 -10.14 1.25
CA ILE A 181 -16.87 -10.79 1.23
C ILE A 181 -16.92 -12.04 2.12
N THR A 182 -16.52 -13.18 1.60
CA THR A 182 -16.36 -14.42 2.36
C THR A 182 -14.88 -14.76 2.43
N VAL A 183 -14.36 -15.00 3.64
CA VAL A 183 -12.94 -15.36 3.85
C VAL A 183 -12.85 -16.80 4.30
N ASP A 184 -12.00 -17.56 3.63
CA ASP A 184 -11.58 -18.90 4.04
C ASP A 184 -10.05 -18.94 4.02
N SER A 185 -9.47 -19.06 5.21
CA SER A 185 -8.02 -19.11 5.42
C SER A 185 -7.28 -17.92 4.75
N ARG A 186 -6.59 -18.18 3.65
CA ARG A 186 -5.82 -17.20 2.88
C ARG A 186 -6.52 -16.72 1.61
N VAL A 187 -7.80 -17.00 1.46
CA VAL A 187 -8.57 -16.61 0.28
C VAL A 187 -9.82 -15.84 0.70
N ALA A 188 -10.03 -14.68 0.09
CA ALA A 188 -11.28 -13.95 0.17
C ALA A 188 -12.01 -14.02 -1.18
N VAL A 189 -13.27 -14.41 -1.16
CA VAL A 189 -14.20 -14.29 -2.28
C VAL A 189 -14.98 -13.00 -2.09
N VAL A 190 -14.79 -12.06 -3.01
CA VAL A 190 -15.39 -10.73 -2.99
C VAL A 190 -16.46 -10.67 -4.08
N ARG A 191 -17.72 -10.51 -3.69
CA ARG A 191 -18.81 -10.26 -4.62
C ARG A 191 -19.10 -8.76 -4.61
N GLY A 192 -19.05 -8.16 -5.77
CA GLY A 192 -19.29 -6.73 -5.89
C GLY A 192 -20.71 -6.34 -5.49
N VAL A 193 -20.82 -5.22 -4.80
CA VAL A 193 -22.09 -4.58 -4.43
C VAL A 193 -22.21 -3.23 -5.14
N ASP A 194 -23.43 -2.75 -5.32
CA ASP A 194 -23.68 -1.47 -6.03
C ASP A 194 -23.04 -0.28 -5.29
N HIS A 195 -23.02 -0.32 -3.96
CA HIS A 195 -22.41 0.72 -3.12
C HIS A 195 -22.12 0.19 -1.73
N LEU A 196 -21.17 0.82 -1.06
CA LEU A 196 -20.94 0.69 0.38
C LEU A 196 -21.75 1.74 1.14
N THR A 197 -22.08 1.47 2.39
CA THR A 197 -22.79 2.38 3.28
C THR A 197 -21.86 2.84 4.40
N GLY A 198 -21.90 4.13 4.73
CA GLY A 198 -21.15 4.70 5.83
C GLY A 198 -21.50 4.03 7.17
N ALA A 199 -20.48 3.71 7.94
CA ALA A 199 -20.62 3.06 9.24
C ALA A 199 -19.47 3.46 10.19
N PRO A 200 -19.63 3.32 11.51
CA PRO A 200 -18.51 3.36 12.45
C PRO A 200 -17.66 2.09 12.27
N VAL A 201 -16.37 2.27 11.98
CA VAL A 201 -15.39 1.20 11.73
C VAL A 201 -14.07 1.50 12.44
N LYS A 202 -13.25 0.47 12.64
CA LYS A 202 -12.00 0.60 13.39
C LYS A 202 -10.80 0.10 12.57
N ALA A 203 -9.76 0.93 12.44
CA ALA A 203 -8.52 0.50 11.84
C ALA A 203 -7.80 -0.52 12.73
N SER A 204 -7.54 -1.72 12.21
CA SER A 204 -6.81 -2.78 12.91
C SER A 204 -5.31 -2.70 12.71
N ASP A 205 -4.88 -2.08 11.62
CA ASP A 205 -3.49 -1.86 11.23
C ASP A 205 -3.38 -0.75 10.18
N LEU A 206 -2.16 -0.42 9.77
CA LEU A 206 -1.84 0.62 8.81
C LEU A 206 -2.60 0.48 7.47
N ARG A 207 -2.57 -0.70 6.87
CA ARG A 207 -3.13 -0.95 5.53
C ARG A 207 -4.64 -1.17 5.57
N ALA A 208 -5.13 -1.80 6.64
CA ALA A 208 -6.55 -1.85 6.96
C ALA A 208 -7.13 -0.44 7.06
N GLY A 209 -6.47 0.45 7.81
CA GLY A 209 -6.91 1.84 7.95
C GLY A 209 -6.97 2.58 6.61
N ALA A 210 -5.97 2.44 5.76
CA ALA A 210 -5.98 3.04 4.42
C ALA A 210 -7.15 2.50 3.55
N ALA A 211 -7.42 1.20 3.62
CA ALA A 211 -8.54 0.57 2.92
C ALA A 211 -9.89 1.11 3.40
N LEU A 212 -10.05 1.30 4.73
CA LEU A 212 -11.27 1.88 5.31
C LEU A 212 -11.46 3.35 4.97
N ILE A 213 -10.38 4.14 4.83
CA ILE A 213 -10.48 5.51 4.31
C ILE A 213 -11.02 5.49 2.87
N ILE A 214 -10.47 4.64 2.00
CA ILE A 214 -10.96 4.50 0.62
C ILE A 214 -12.43 4.08 0.60
N ALA A 215 -12.80 3.09 1.43
CA ALA A 215 -14.19 2.65 1.56
C ALA A 215 -15.10 3.78 2.01
N GLY A 216 -14.69 4.57 3.01
CA GLY A 216 -15.46 5.70 3.51
C GLY A 216 -15.63 6.83 2.51
N LEU A 217 -14.62 7.10 1.68
CA LEU A 217 -14.69 8.10 0.61
C LEU A 217 -15.66 7.70 -0.52
N ALA A 218 -15.80 6.40 -0.76
CA ALA A 218 -16.68 5.87 -1.82
C ALA A 218 -18.09 5.51 -1.30
N ALA A 219 -18.29 5.39 0.02
CA ALA A 219 -19.54 4.97 0.62
C ALA A 219 -20.64 6.06 0.58
N GLN A 220 -21.88 5.64 0.57
CA GLN A 220 -23.02 6.54 0.79
C GLN A 220 -23.21 6.83 2.29
N GLY A 221 -23.28 8.09 2.67
CA GLY A 221 -23.43 8.52 4.05
C GLY A 221 -22.08 8.85 4.71
N THR A 222 -22.01 8.79 6.04
CA THR A 222 -20.82 9.17 6.80
C THR A 222 -20.16 7.93 7.38
N THR A 223 -18.86 7.81 7.19
CA THR A 223 -18.03 6.77 7.83
C THR A 223 -17.17 7.40 8.92
N GLU A 224 -17.22 6.83 10.11
CA GLU A 224 -16.36 7.21 11.23
C GLU A 224 -15.28 6.15 11.42
N ILE A 225 -14.00 6.56 11.37
CA ILE A 225 -12.88 5.63 11.45
C ILE A 225 -12.12 5.87 12.75
N GLU A 226 -12.14 4.88 13.63
CA GLU A 226 -11.39 4.90 14.88
C GLU A 226 -9.97 4.33 14.74
N ALA A 227 -9.14 4.54 15.78
CA ALA A 227 -7.76 4.06 15.89
C ALA A 227 -6.86 4.55 14.74
N ILE A 228 -7.01 5.80 14.33
CA ILE A 228 -6.30 6.42 13.22
C ILE A 228 -4.78 6.51 13.43
N HIS A 229 -4.28 6.35 14.66
CA HIS A 229 -2.84 6.26 14.95
C HIS A 229 -2.15 5.13 14.15
N HIS A 230 -2.88 4.06 13.78
CA HIS A 230 -2.38 3.03 12.89
C HIS A 230 -2.08 3.57 11.48
N ILE A 231 -2.85 4.54 11.01
CA ILE A 231 -2.70 5.15 9.68
C ILE A 231 -1.56 6.18 9.70
N GLU A 232 -1.53 7.01 10.73
CA GLU A 232 -0.61 8.14 10.87
C GLU A 232 0.87 7.71 10.99
N ARG A 233 1.13 6.49 11.45
CA ARG A 233 2.49 5.97 11.53
C ARG A 233 3.15 5.70 10.17
N GLY A 234 2.40 5.67 9.07
CA GLY A 234 2.93 5.32 7.75
C GLY A 234 2.36 6.13 6.58
N TYR A 235 1.33 6.95 6.81
CA TYR A 235 0.80 7.91 5.82
C TYR A 235 0.90 9.32 6.38
N GLU A 236 1.83 10.08 5.85
CA GLU A 236 2.04 11.46 6.27
C GLU A 236 0.89 12.36 5.81
N ASN A 237 0.19 12.97 6.77
CA ASN A 237 -0.88 13.96 6.52
C ASN A 237 -1.92 13.49 5.48
N MET A 238 -2.32 12.21 5.51
CA MET A 238 -3.22 11.62 4.51
C MET A 238 -4.55 12.37 4.43
N GLU A 239 -5.14 12.75 5.57
CA GLU A 239 -6.37 13.55 5.62
C GLU A 239 -6.21 14.88 4.88
N LYS A 240 -5.11 15.60 5.13
CA LYS A 240 -4.84 16.87 4.47
C LYS A 240 -4.68 16.69 2.95
N LYS A 241 -3.90 15.71 2.51
CA LYS A 241 -3.68 15.42 1.07
C LYS A 241 -5.00 15.08 0.37
N LEU A 242 -5.84 14.25 0.99
CA LEU A 242 -7.16 13.88 0.43
C LEU A 242 -8.09 15.09 0.37
N ARG A 243 -8.13 15.93 1.38
CA ARG A 243 -8.94 17.16 1.38
C ARG A 243 -8.50 18.16 0.32
N GLU A 244 -7.19 18.31 0.09
CA GLU A 244 -6.65 19.14 -0.98
C GLU A 244 -7.02 18.61 -2.39
N LEU A 245 -7.28 17.31 -2.50
CA LEU A 245 -7.82 16.66 -3.71
C LEU A 245 -9.35 16.75 -3.83
N GLY A 246 -10.04 17.37 -2.87
CA GLY A 246 -11.48 17.59 -2.88
C GLY A 246 -12.30 16.58 -2.08
N ALA A 247 -11.67 15.70 -1.30
CA ALA A 247 -12.39 14.77 -0.44
C ALA A 247 -13.02 15.48 0.78
N GLU A 248 -14.25 15.11 1.13
CA GLU A 248 -14.91 15.54 2.37
C GLU A 248 -14.44 14.66 3.54
N ILE A 249 -13.30 14.99 4.11
CA ILE A 249 -12.69 14.26 5.22
C ILE A 249 -12.22 15.21 6.29
N VAL A 250 -12.47 14.86 7.56
CA VAL A 250 -12.05 15.65 8.72
C VAL A 250 -11.48 14.73 9.80
N LYS A 251 -10.43 15.18 10.47
CA LYS A 251 -9.89 14.54 11.66
C LYS A 251 -10.48 15.19 12.90
N ARG A 252 -10.99 14.38 13.81
CA ARG A 252 -11.55 14.82 15.11
C ARG A 252 -10.72 14.25 16.24
N TYR A 253 -10.50 15.04 17.28
CA TYR A 253 -9.88 14.62 18.53
C TYR A 253 -10.96 14.54 19.61
N TYR A 254 -11.02 13.44 20.32
CA TYR A 254 -11.86 13.29 21.48
C TYR A 254 -11.02 13.47 22.74
N PRO A 255 -11.57 14.08 23.83
CA PRO A 255 -10.80 14.39 25.04
C PRO A 255 -10.14 13.19 25.73
N ASP A 256 -10.58 11.96 25.45
CA ASP A 256 -10.02 10.73 26.02
C ASP A 256 -8.82 10.16 25.22
N ASP A 257 -8.50 10.72 24.06
CA ASP A 257 -7.36 10.25 23.23
C ASP A 257 -6.00 10.78 23.72
N GLU A 258 -5.98 11.79 24.59
CA GLU A 258 -4.73 12.32 25.19
C GLU A 258 -4.14 11.42 26.29
N LYS A 259 -4.80 10.31 26.66
CA LYS A 259 -4.38 9.39 27.72
C LYS A 259 -3.93 8.00 27.26
N ARG A 260 -3.73 7.81 25.97
CA ARG A 260 -3.28 6.51 25.42
C ARG A 260 -1.95 6.58 24.72
#